data_04c357ce5068cd00dffdfcd1ae5c1aeb
#
_entry.id   04c357ce5068cd00dffdfcd1ae5c1aeb
#
_cell.length_a   1.000
_cell.length_b   1.000
_cell.length_c   1.000
_cell.angle_alpha   90.00
_cell.angle_beta   90.00
_cell.angle_gamma   90.00
#
_symmetry.space_group_name_H-M   'P 1'
#
loop_
_entity.id
_entity.type
_entity.pdbx_description
1 polymer ?
#
loop_
_entity_poly.entity_id
_entity_poly.type
_entity_poly.pdbx_seq_one_letter_code
_entity_poly.pdbx_strand_id
1 'polypeptide(L)'
;YGGEPLLVQNRKIISYIIDRGKRLGFTFSAITNGYDLVAYEDLLSPDGIAFLQITVDGVRDHHNSRRIHCQGFPTFDRILDNIGLALKRGVQVSVRVNTDRENIEDLKELQAIFERLQYVENPLFSMNSALLVDYSESETDNTYHYLTQREFIQKHSVSKSQFEYQDYGVFDKLYQAIMRKKPLSFHPIFCRAQTGSFVFDPYGNIYPCWEVVGRPEHCIGHYASAGGVSWSQEPLDNWHKAHISEIQACTVCKYALLCGCGCPAHNLKRHHCLRMEDIVRYAVNKAYADLQLNN
;
A
#
# COMPACT_ATOMS: atom_id res chain seq x y z
N TYR A 1 10.98 0.44 -3.38
CA TYR A 1 9.70 0.96 -3.83
C TYR A 1 9.92 1.91 -5.01
N GLY A 2 8.92 2.02 -5.89
CA GLY A 2 9.00 2.86 -7.09
C GLY A 2 9.48 2.08 -8.32
N GLY A 3 8.71 2.09 -9.41
CA GLY A 3 8.89 1.17 -10.53
C GLY A 3 8.76 -0.29 -10.06
N GLU A 4 9.57 -1.17 -10.64
CA GLU A 4 9.71 -2.55 -10.17
C GLU A 4 11.12 -2.74 -9.57
N PRO A 5 11.27 -2.85 -8.25
CA PRO A 5 12.59 -2.95 -7.63
C PRO A 5 13.28 -4.28 -7.93
N LEU A 6 12.51 -5.37 -8.06
CA LEU A 6 13.04 -6.72 -8.19
C LEU A 6 13.13 -7.22 -9.65
N LEU A 7 13.41 -6.32 -10.60
CA LEU A 7 13.79 -6.71 -11.96
C LEU A 7 15.15 -7.42 -11.95
N VAL A 8 15.34 -8.42 -12.82
CA VAL A 8 16.61 -9.16 -12.94
C VAL A 8 17.81 -8.20 -13.10
N GLN A 9 17.63 -7.13 -13.86
CA GLN A 9 18.71 -6.13 -14.09
C GLN A 9 19.12 -5.38 -12.82
N ASN A 10 18.25 -5.29 -11.82
CA ASN A 10 18.52 -4.60 -10.54
C ASN A 10 19.24 -5.53 -9.53
N ARG A 11 19.41 -6.81 -9.86
CA ARG A 11 19.91 -7.84 -8.94
C ARG A 11 21.22 -7.44 -8.24
N LYS A 12 22.16 -6.88 -9.00
CA LYS A 12 23.48 -6.49 -8.47
C LYS A 12 23.38 -5.40 -7.40
N ILE A 13 22.62 -4.35 -7.68
CA ILE A 13 22.48 -3.23 -6.73
C ILE A 13 21.65 -3.62 -5.51
N ILE A 14 20.58 -4.40 -5.69
CA ILE A 14 19.75 -4.89 -4.58
C ILE A 14 20.57 -5.80 -3.65
N SER A 15 21.38 -6.73 -4.20
CA SER A 15 22.29 -7.56 -3.39
C SER A 15 23.24 -6.71 -2.57
N TYR A 16 23.88 -5.72 -3.20
CA TYR A 16 24.80 -4.82 -2.50
C TYR A 16 24.11 -4.08 -1.34
N ILE A 17 22.91 -3.55 -1.57
CA ILE A 17 22.11 -2.84 -0.56
C ILE A 17 21.78 -3.77 0.61
N ILE A 18 21.32 -4.99 0.33
CA ILE A 18 20.96 -5.98 1.35
C ILE A 18 22.19 -6.39 2.15
N ASP A 19 23.30 -6.74 1.50
CA ASP A 19 24.53 -7.13 2.18
C ASP A 19 25.08 -6.01 3.08
N ARG A 20 25.02 -4.78 2.61
CA ARG A 20 25.45 -3.63 3.39
C ARG A 20 24.52 -3.35 4.57
N GLY A 21 23.21 -3.38 4.34
CA GLY A 21 22.22 -3.11 5.37
C GLY A 21 22.15 -4.19 6.45
N LYS A 22 22.33 -5.46 6.10
CA LYS A 22 22.42 -6.55 7.09
C LYS A 22 23.54 -6.30 8.12
N ARG A 23 24.69 -5.80 7.69
CA ARG A 23 25.81 -5.45 8.61
C ARG A 23 25.45 -4.32 9.57
N LEU A 24 24.43 -3.52 9.23
CA LEU A 24 23.92 -2.42 10.03
C LEU A 24 22.65 -2.80 10.83
N GLY A 25 22.23 -4.07 10.78
CA GLY A 25 21.07 -4.58 11.49
C GLY A 25 19.72 -4.25 10.83
N PHE A 26 19.70 -3.88 9.54
CA PHE A 26 18.47 -3.64 8.81
C PHE A 26 17.85 -4.93 8.29
N THR A 27 16.52 -4.99 8.32
CA THR A 27 15.71 -5.94 7.58
C THR A 27 15.11 -5.26 6.36
N PHE A 28 14.75 -6.05 5.35
CA PHE A 28 14.30 -5.53 4.07
C PHE A 28 12.88 -5.99 3.75
N SER A 29 12.13 -5.11 3.11
CA SER A 29 10.84 -5.41 2.51
C SER A 29 10.79 -4.88 1.09
N ALA A 30 9.97 -5.49 0.23
CA ALA A 30 9.76 -5.01 -1.13
C ALA A 30 8.27 -4.99 -1.49
N ILE A 31 7.88 -3.97 -2.26
CA ILE A 31 6.62 -3.94 -3.00
C ILE A 31 6.98 -4.22 -4.45
N THR A 32 6.43 -5.30 -5.00
CA THR A 32 6.85 -5.85 -6.28
C THR A 32 5.68 -6.41 -7.07
N ASN A 33 5.83 -6.50 -8.39
CA ASN A 33 4.91 -7.27 -9.22
C ASN A 33 5.07 -8.79 -9.04
N GLY A 34 6.16 -9.23 -8.41
CA GLY A 34 6.41 -10.64 -8.10
C GLY A 34 6.91 -11.49 -9.27
N TYR A 35 7.12 -10.92 -10.45
CA TYR A 35 7.41 -11.70 -11.67
C TYR A 35 8.82 -12.32 -11.67
N ASP A 36 9.82 -11.58 -11.23
CA ASP A 36 11.24 -11.98 -11.29
C ASP A 36 11.80 -12.52 -9.95
N LEU A 37 10.95 -12.91 -9.00
CA LEU A 37 11.39 -13.35 -7.66
C LEU A 37 12.35 -14.52 -7.66
N VAL A 38 12.29 -15.42 -8.64
CA VAL A 38 13.26 -16.52 -8.77
C VAL A 38 14.70 -16.01 -8.84
N ALA A 39 14.93 -14.87 -9.49
CA ALA A 39 16.26 -14.26 -9.58
C ALA A 39 16.78 -13.76 -8.22
N TYR A 40 15.95 -13.70 -7.22
CA TYR A 40 16.25 -13.19 -5.88
C TYR A 40 16.11 -14.28 -4.79
N GLU A 41 15.93 -15.54 -5.19
CA GLU A 41 15.60 -16.63 -4.27
C GLU A 41 16.58 -16.76 -3.08
N ASP A 42 17.86 -16.54 -3.29
CA ASP A 42 18.90 -16.57 -2.26
C ASP A 42 18.86 -15.39 -1.28
N LEU A 43 18.16 -14.31 -1.64
CA LEU A 43 17.93 -13.14 -0.79
C LEU A 43 16.59 -13.20 -0.05
N LEU A 44 15.69 -14.12 -0.45
CA LEU A 44 14.40 -14.33 0.19
C LEU A 44 14.61 -15.13 1.49
N SER A 45 14.55 -14.44 2.61
CA SER A 45 14.69 -15.03 3.95
C SER A 45 14.26 -14.04 5.04
N PRO A 46 13.97 -14.51 6.28
CA PRO A 46 13.72 -13.63 7.41
C PRO A 46 14.87 -12.63 7.69
N ASP A 47 16.11 -12.98 7.38
CA ASP A 47 17.28 -12.11 7.55
C ASP A 47 17.62 -11.28 6.31
N GLY A 48 16.95 -11.52 5.19
CA GLY A 48 17.13 -10.82 3.93
C GLY A 48 15.95 -9.95 3.58
N ILE A 49 15.29 -10.27 2.46
CA ILE A 49 13.98 -9.73 2.13
C ILE A 49 12.95 -10.52 2.94
N ALA A 50 12.54 -9.97 4.09
CA ALA A 50 11.69 -10.65 5.06
C ALA A 50 10.20 -10.47 4.79
N PHE A 51 9.82 -9.46 4.02
CA PHE A 51 8.44 -9.15 3.68
C PHE A 51 8.30 -8.74 2.22
N LEU A 52 7.28 -9.27 1.56
CA LEU A 52 6.89 -8.91 0.20
C LEU A 52 5.41 -8.48 0.17
N GLN A 53 5.14 -7.33 -0.42
CA GLN A 53 3.79 -7.02 -0.91
C GLN A 53 3.77 -7.29 -2.41
N ILE A 54 2.94 -8.25 -2.84
CA ILE A 54 2.81 -8.65 -4.26
C ILE A 54 1.43 -8.27 -4.75
N THR A 55 1.33 -7.63 -5.92
CA THR A 55 0.04 -7.24 -6.48
C THR A 55 -0.52 -8.29 -7.42
N VAL A 56 -1.75 -8.73 -7.15
CA VAL A 56 -2.53 -9.64 -8.01
C VAL A 56 -3.91 -9.02 -8.21
N ASP A 57 -4.20 -8.50 -9.41
CA ASP A 57 -5.39 -7.68 -9.67
C ASP A 57 -6.60 -8.48 -10.17
N GLY A 58 -6.98 -9.53 -9.45
CA GLY A 58 -8.13 -10.35 -9.73
C GLY A 58 -7.78 -11.78 -10.21
N VAL A 59 -8.74 -12.50 -10.77
CA VAL A 59 -8.53 -13.81 -11.39
C VAL A 59 -7.68 -13.69 -12.66
N ARG A 60 -7.26 -14.83 -13.18
CA ARG A 60 -6.31 -14.94 -14.31
C ARG A 60 -6.55 -13.94 -15.44
N ASP A 61 -7.76 -13.87 -15.95
CA ASP A 61 -8.08 -13.06 -17.13
C ASP A 61 -8.02 -11.56 -16.81
N HIS A 62 -8.60 -11.15 -15.69
CA HIS A 62 -8.50 -9.75 -15.22
C HIS A 62 -7.07 -9.37 -14.89
N HIS A 63 -6.33 -10.22 -14.17
CA HIS A 63 -4.94 -9.94 -13.87
C HIS A 63 -4.10 -9.77 -15.13
N ASN A 64 -4.16 -10.73 -16.06
CA ASN A 64 -3.35 -10.71 -17.28
C ASN A 64 -3.73 -9.58 -18.24
N SER A 65 -4.97 -9.09 -18.22
CA SER A 65 -5.37 -7.92 -19.02
C SER A 65 -4.78 -6.62 -18.50
N ARG A 66 -4.52 -6.53 -17.20
CA ARG A 66 -3.99 -5.32 -16.52
C ARG A 66 -2.48 -5.34 -16.36
N ARG A 67 -1.90 -6.51 -16.08
CA ARG A 67 -0.48 -6.69 -15.77
C ARG A 67 0.22 -7.48 -16.86
N ILE A 68 0.46 -6.76 -17.94
CA ILE A 68 1.04 -7.32 -19.15
C ILE A 68 2.57 -7.26 -19.04
N HIS A 69 3.24 -8.40 -19.25
CA HIS A 69 4.70 -8.42 -19.40
C HIS A 69 5.10 -7.61 -20.62
N CYS A 70 6.27 -6.95 -20.58
CA CYS A 70 6.77 -6.12 -21.69
C CYS A 70 6.87 -6.85 -23.05
N GLN A 71 6.92 -8.18 -23.04
CA GLN A 71 6.91 -9.05 -24.20
C GLN A 71 5.54 -9.69 -24.48
N GLY A 72 4.48 -9.25 -23.79
CA GLY A 72 3.11 -9.75 -24.00
C GLY A 72 2.77 -11.08 -23.34
N PHE A 73 3.64 -11.66 -22.52
CA PHE A 73 3.37 -12.93 -21.83
C PHE A 73 2.37 -12.75 -20.66
N PRO A 74 1.54 -13.78 -20.37
CA PRO A 74 0.71 -13.81 -19.18
C PRO A 74 1.60 -13.89 -17.93
N THR A 75 1.18 -13.22 -16.85
CA THR A 75 2.00 -13.11 -15.63
C THR A 75 1.42 -13.84 -14.44
N PHE A 76 0.12 -14.14 -14.44
CA PHE A 76 -0.63 -14.66 -13.30
C PHE A 76 -0.02 -15.89 -12.66
N ASP A 77 0.17 -16.96 -13.45
CA ASP A 77 0.63 -18.25 -12.90
C ASP A 77 2.04 -18.14 -12.33
N ARG A 78 2.93 -17.49 -13.06
CA ARG A 78 4.30 -17.27 -12.59
C ARG A 78 4.34 -16.49 -11.28
N ILE A 79 3.49 -15.50 -11.12
CA ILE A 79 3.42 -14.74 -9.87
C ILE A 79 2.88 -15.62 -8.74
N LEU A 80 1.89 -16.48 -8.98
CA LEU A 80 1.41 -17.43 -7.98
C LEU A 80 2.53 -18.39 -7.54
N ASP A 81 3.26 -18.99 -8.48
CA ASP A 81 4.39 -19.88 -8.18
C ASP A 81 5.44 -19.15 -7.33
N ASN A 82 5.74 -17.89 -7.65
CA ASN A 82 6.68 -17.06 -6.93
C ASN A 82 6.21 -16.68 -5.51
N ILE A 83 4.91 -16.52 -5.29
CA ILE A 83 4.33 -16.41 -3.94
C ILE A 83 4.64 -17.69 -3.14
N GLY A 84 4.40 -18.86 -3.73
CA GLY A 84 4.73 -20.15 -3.10
C GLY A 84 6.22 -20.30 -2.79
N LEU A 85 7.10 -19.85 -3.69
CA LEU A 85 8.54 -19.82 -3.47
C LEU A 85 8.90 -18.95 -2.25
N ALA A 86 8.37 -17.72 -2.18
CA ALA A 86 8.65 -16.80 -1.07
C ALA A 86 8.17 -17.37 0.27
N LEU A 87 6.97 -17.95 0.32
CA LEU A 87 6.43 -18.59 1.53
C LEU A 87 7.30 -19.78 1.99
N LYS A 88 7.77 -20.62 1.05
CA LYS A 88 8.70 -21.73 1.36
C LYS A 88 10.04 -21.24 1.91
N ARG A 89 10.48 -20.04 1.54
CA ARG A 89 11.69 -19.40 2.05
C ARG A 89 11.49 -18.69 3.39
N GLY A 90 10.30 -18.77 3.99
CA GLY A 90 9.98 -18.14 5.27
C GLY A 90 9.76 -16.62 5.19
N VAL A 91 9.48 -16.11 3.99
CA VAL A 91 9.17 -14.71 3.76
C VAL A 91 7.69 -14.45 4.00
N GLN A 92 7.38 -13.41 4.74
CA GLN A 92 5.99 -12.96 4.88
C GLN A 92 5.51 -12.34 3.57
N VAL A 93 4.37 -12.80 3.06
CA VAL A 93 3.78 -12.32 1.80
C VAL A 93 2.40 -11.72 2.06
N SER A 94 2.21 -10.49 1.62
CA SER A 94 0.91 -9.85 1.58
C SER A 94 0.49 -9.65 0.13
N VAL A 95 -0.54 -10.36 -0.31
CA VAL A 95 -1.13 -10.14 -1.64
C VAL A 95 -2.06 -8.95 -1.58
N ARG A 96 -1.84 -7.96 -2.46
CA ARG A 96 -2.69 -6.79 -2.61
C ARG A 96 -3.46 -6.88 -3.94
N VAL A 97 -4.77 -6.66 -3.87
CA VAL A 97 -5.63 -6.43 -5.03
C VAL A 97 -5.95 -4.95 -5.11
N ASN A 98 -5.59 -4.29 -6.22
CA ASN A 98 -6.11 -2.94 -6.50
C ASN A 98 -7.50 -3.12 -7.11
N THR A 99 -8.50 -2.77 -6.32
CA THR A 99 -9.90 -3.17 -6.55
C THR A 99 -10.72 -2.02 -7.13
N ASP A 100 -11.42 -2.30 -8.21
CA ASP A 100 -12.38 -1.42 -8.87
C ASP A 100 -13.69 -2.15 -9.19
N ARG A 101 -14.53 -1.59 -10.09
CA ARG A 101 -15.82 -2.19 -10.48
C ARG A 101 -15.67 -3.51 -11.22
N GLU A 102 -14.57 -3.70 -11.94
CA GLU A 102 -14.40 -4.86 -12.81
C GLU A 102 -13.97 -6.11 -12.04
N ASN A 103 -13.10 -5.92 -11.01
CA ASN A 103 -12.49 -7.06 -10.32
C ASN A 103 -12.97 -7.28 -8.88
N ILE A 104 -13.87 -6.45 -8.35
CA ILE A 104 -14.32 -6.62 -6.95
C ILE A 104 -15.04 -7.94 -6.72
N GLU A 105 -15.73 -8.45 -7.73
CA GLU A 105 -16.43 -9.74 -7.66
C GLU A 105 -15.47 -10.94 -7.74
N ASP A 106 -14.24 -10.73 -8.24
CA ASP A 106 -13.20 -11.76 -8.32
C ASP A 106 -12.63 -12.16 -6.96
N LEU A 107 -12.75 -11.33 -5.94
CA LEU A 107 -12.08 -11.54 -4.64
C LEU A 107 -12.37 -12.92 -4.06
N LYS A 108 -13.61 -13.41 -4.17
CA LYS A 108 -14.00 -14.71 -3.66
C LYS A 108 -13.38 -15.87 -4.45
N GLU A 109 -13.35 -15.77 -5.77
CA GLU A 109 -12.74 -16.78 -6.63
C GLU A 109 -11.21 -16.77 -6.49
N LEU A 110 -10.59 -15.60 -6.40
CA LEU A 110 -9.16 -15.46 -6.16
C LEU A 110 -8.77 -16.06 -4.79
N GLN A 111 -9.58 -15.87 -3.76
CA GLN A 111 -9.40 -16.53 -2.47
C GLN A 111 -9.43 -18.07 -2.63
N ALA A 112 -10.41 -18.62 -3.35
CA ALA A 112 -10.50 -20.06 -3.58
C ALA A 112 -9.28 -20.62 -4.35
N ILE A 113 -8.63 -19.79 -5.20
CA ILE A 113 -7.36 -20.16 -5.83
C ILE A 113 -6.26 -20.27 -4.77
N PHE A 114 -6.12 -19.30 -3.88
CA PHE A 114 -5.11 -19.32 -2.81
C PHE A 114 -5.35 -20.46 -1.79
N GLU A 115 -6.62 -20.80 -1.50
CA GLU A 115 -6.97 -21.97 -0.68
C GLU A 115 -6.53 -23.29 -1.35
N ARG A 116 -6.79 -23.48 -2.64
CA ARG A 116 -6.33 -24.67 -3.39
C ARG A 116 -4.80 -24.78 -3.42
N LEU A 117 -4.10 -23.66 -3.42
CA LEU A 117 -2.62 -23.61 -3.34
C LEU A 117 -2.09 -23.73 -1.92
N GLN A 118 -2.97 -23.85 -0.90
CA GLN A 118 -2.65 -23.94 0.52
C GLN A 118 -1.88 -22.72 1.04
N TYR A 119 -2.10 -21.55 0.44
CA TYR A 119 -1.46 -20.31 0.90
C TYR A 119 -2.19 -19.71 2.11
N VAL A 120 -3.51 -19.82 2.13
CA VAL A 120 -4.36 -19.20 3.18
C VAL A 120 -4.06 -19.79 4.57
N GLU A 121 -3.70 -21.06 4.64
CA GLU A 121 -3.34 -21.74 5.90
C GLU A 121 -1.93 -21.38 6.39
N ASN A 122 -1.11 -20.75 5.54
CA ASN A 122 0.24 -20.35 5.91
C ASN A 122 0.21 -19.08 6.77
N PRO A 123 0.74 -19.07 8.01
CA PRO A 123 0.71 -17.90 8.88
C PRO A 123 1.53 -16.70 8.36
N LEU A 124 2.38 -16.92 7.35
CA LEU A 124 3.14 -15.88 6.67
C LEU A 124 2.38 -15.25 5.50
N PHE A 125 1.19 -15.74 5.15
CA PHE A 125 0.39 -15.23 4.05
C PHE A 125 -0.74 -14.34 4.53
N SER A 126 -0.97 -13.25 3.82
CA SER A 126 -2.12 -12.36 4.03
C SER A 126 -2.64 -11.81 2.71
N MET A 127 -3.90 -11.41 2.69
CA MET A 127 -4.58 -10.86 1.51
C MET A 127 -5.27 -9.56 1.88
N ASN A 128 -5.08 -8.53 1.06
CA ASN A 128 -5.80 -7.28 1.23
C ASN A 128 -6.36 -6.75 -0.10
N SER A 129 -7.47 -6.06 0.00
CA SER A 129 -8.17 -5.40 -1.08
C SER A 129 -8.14 -3.90 -0.84
N ALA A 130 -7.55 -3.14 -1.76
CA ALA A 130 -7.42 -1.70 -1.68
C ALA A 130 -8.20 -1.04 -2.82
N LEU A 131 -8.99 -0.03 -2.48
CA LEU A 131 -9.71 0.76 -3.47
C LEU A 131 -8.73 1.38 -4.47
N LEU A 132 -8.95 1.11 -5.76
CA LEU A 132 -8.24 1.79 -6.83
C LEU A 132 -8.77 3.22 -6.95
N VAL A 133 -7.87 4.19 -6.83
CA VAL A 133 -8.19 5.61 -6.90
C VAL A 133 -7.45 6.22 -8.08
N ASP A 134 -8.15 7.02 -8.88
CA ASP A 134 -7.52 7.82 -9.93
C ASP A 134 -6.88 9.07 -9.29
N TYR A 135 -5.60 9.19 -9.49
CA TYR A 135 -4.81 10.35 -9.06
C TYR A 135 -4.40 11.23 -10.26
N SER A 136 -4.87 10.89 -11.46
CA SER A 136 -4.68 11.75 -12.63
C SER A 136 -5.47 13.03 -12.45
N GLU A 137 -4.86 14.17 -12.78
CA GLU A 137 -5.52 15.48 -12.76
C GLU A 137 -6.44 15.68 -13.98
N SER A 138 -6.61 14.65 -14.81
CA SER A 138 -7.45 14.75 -16.01
C SER A 138 -8.92 14.68 -15.59
N GLU A 139 -9.69 15.71 -15.90
CA GLU A 139 -11.15 15.73 -15.83
C GLU A 139 -11.82 14.80 -16.87
N THR A 140 -11.05 13.85 -17.45
CA THR A 140 -11.60 12.89 -18.37
C THR A 140 -12.51 11.93 -17.61
N ASP A 141 -13.68 11.73 -18.13
CA ASP A 141 -14.85 10.99 -17.60
C ASP A 141 -14.61 9.49 -17.41
N ASN A 142 -13.44 9.11 -16.89
CA ASN A 142 -13.02 7.72 -16.62
C ASN A 142 -13.54 7.22 -15.26
N THR A 143 -14.51 7.93 -14.67
CA THR A 143 -15.12 7.61 -13.37
C THR A 143 -15.89 6.29 -13.39
N TYR A 144 -16.21 5.76 -14.57
CA TYR A 144 -17.01 4.52 -14.70
C TYR A 144 -16.30 3.29 -14.08
N HIS A 145 -14.99 3.20 -14.18
CA HIS A 145 -14.24 2.05 -13.65
C HIS A 145 -13.99 2.12 -12.14
N TYR A 146 -14.02 3.32 -11.55
CA TYR A 146 -13.71 3.49 -10.13
C TYR A 146 -14.95 3.32 -9.25
N LEU A 147 -14.77 2.65 -8.12
CA LEU A 147 -15.76 2.60 -7.07
C LEU A 147 -15.63 3.82 -6.18
N THR A 148 -16.75 4.35 -5.72
CA THR A 148 -16.72 5.24 -4.55
C THR A 148 -16.33 4.41 -3.32
N GLN A 149 -15.79 5.05 -2.29
CA GLN A 149 -15.44 4.39 -1.05
C GLN A 149 -16.65 3.65 -0.42
N ARG A 150 -17.84 4.26 -0.49
CA ARG A 150 -19.08 3.63 -0.01
C ARG A 150 -19.44 2.37 -0.78
N GLU A 151 -19.41 2.41 -2.11
CA GLU A 151 -19.67 1.23 -2.96
C GLU A 151 -18.66 0.12 -2.70
N PHE A 152 -17.36 0.48 -2.57
CA PHE A 152 -16.31 -0.48 -2.26
C PHE A 152 -16.57 -1.18 -0.92
N ILE A 153 -16.84 -0.43 0.16
CA ILE A 153 -17.16 -0.99 1.47
C ILE A 153 -18.38 -1.90 1.40
N GLN A 154 -19.45 -1.48 0.73
CA GLN A 154 -20.68 -2.28 0.61
C GLN A 154 -20.42 -3.59 -0.15
N LYS A 155 -19.80 -3.51 -1.33
CA LYS A 155 -19.50 -4.69 -2.15
C LYS A 155 -18.51 -5.63 -1.46
N HIS A 156 -17.46 -5.10 -0.84
CA HIS A 156 -16.49 -5.87 -0.09
C HIS A 156 -17.16 -6.64 1.06
N SER A 157 -18.10 -6.02 1.78
CA SER A 157 -18.85 -6.68 2.86
C SER A 157 -19.74 -7.81 2.35
N VAL A 158 -20.32 -7.66 1.14
CA VAL A 158 -21.21 -8.67 0.53
C VAL A 158 -20.41 -9.83 -0.07
N SER A 159 -19.19 -9.60 -0.52
CA SER A 159 -18.36 -10.63 -1.17
C SER A 159 -18.07 -11.84 -0.26
N LYS A 160 -18.15 -11.64 1.08
CA LYS A 160 -17.80 -12.65 2.10
C LYS A 160 -16.41 -13.26 1.88
N SER A 161 -15.52 -12.52 1.23
CA SER A 161 -14.12 -12.92 1.08
C SER A 161 -13.36 -12.64 2.38
N GLN A 162 -12.25 -13.36 2.58
CA GLN A 162 -11.34 -13.12 3.72
C GLN A 162 -10.30 -12.03 3.42
N PHE A 163 -10.40 -11.36 2.28
CA PHE A 163 -9.56 -10.22 2.00
C PHE A 163 -9.79 -9.12 3.03
N GLU A 164 -8.73 -8.66 3.64
CA GLU A 164 -8.80 -7.52 4.53
C GLU A 164 -9.12 -6.26 3.74
N TYR A 165 -10.02 -5.45 4.26
CA TYR A 165 -10.25 -4.11 3.74
C TYR A 165 -9.04 -3.25 4.08
N GLN A 166 -8.30 -2.81 3.06
CA GLN A 166 -7.20 -1.89 3.26
C GLN A 166 -7.70 -0.45 3.17
N ASP A 167 -7.80 0.18 4.30
CA ASP A 167 -7.84 1.63 4.42
C ASP A 167 -6.50 2.15 4.98
N TYR A 168 -6.37 3.41 5.19
CA TYR A 168 -5.14 3.98 5.76
C TYR A 168 -4.99 3.70 7.27
N GLY A 169 -5.44 2.55 7.72
CA GLY A 169 -5.35 2.04 9.08
C GLY A 169 -6.41 2.57 10.03
N VAL A 170 -7.37 3.35 9.58
CA VAL A 170 -8.47 3.87 10.43
C VAL A 170 -9.45 2.77 10.79
N PHE A 171 -9.80 1.92 9.82
CA PHE A 171 -10.65 0.75 10.05
C PHE A 171 -10.06 -0.15 11.14
N ASP A 172 -8.83 -0.60 10.97
CA ASP A 172 -8.19 -1.52 11.93
C ASP A 172 -8.05 -0.87 13.31
N LYS A 173 -7.64 0.38 13.40
CA LYS A 173 -7.55 1.11 14.67
C LYS A 173 -8.88 1.13 15.44
N LEU A 174 -9.98 1.44 14.76
CA LEU A 174 -11.30 1.48 15.35
C LEU A 174 -11.79 0.08 15.72
N TYR A 175 -11.65 -0.88 14.82
CA TYR A 175 -12.05 -2.26 15.02
C TYR A 175 -11.31 -2.87 16.23
N GLN A 176 -9.98 -2.74 16.29
CA GLN A 176 -9.18 -3.24 17.40
C GLN A 176 -9.47 -2.51 18.73
N ALA A 177 -9.74 -1.19 18.66
CA ALA A 177 -10.11 -0.45 19.86
C ALA A 177 -11.39 -1.00 20.49
N ILE A 178 -12.40 -1.34 19.67
CA ILE A 178 -13.67 -1.91 20.14
C ILE A 178 -13.47 -3.37 20.60
N MET A 179 -12.88 -4.22 19.75
CA MET A 179 -12.75 -5.65 20.01
C MET A 179 -11.84 -5.96 21.19
N ARG A 180 -10.74 -5.23 21.34
CA ARG A 180 -9.74 -5.44 22.38
C ARG A 180 -9.79 -4.43 23.53
N LYS A 181 -10.79 -3.53 23.53
CA LYS A 181 -10.93 -2.43 24.50
C LYS A 181 -9.65 -1.59 24.63
N LYS A 182 -8.95 -1.37 23.52
CA LYS A 182 -7.73 -0.56 23.47
C LYS A 182 -8.08 0.92 23.28
N PRO A 183 -7.30 1.85 23.87
CA PRO A 183 -7.48 3.27 23.61
C PRO A 183 -7.28 3.59 22.12
N LEU A 184 -8.10 4.49 21.59
CA LEU A 184 -7.88 5.06 20.25
C LEU A 184 -6.65 5.97 20.27
N SER A 185 -5.80 5.83 19.27
CA SER A 185 -4.72 6.77 19.03
C SER A 185 -5.19 7.88 18.09
N PHE A 186 -4.95 9.12 18.49
CA PHE A 186 -5.24 10.31 17.70
C PHE A 186 -3.95 10.92 17.16
N HIS A 187 -4.01 11.48 15.95
CA HIS A 187 -2.84 12.07 15.30
C HIS A 187 -3.24 13.26 14.41
N PRO A 188 -2.43 14.32 14.39
CA PRO A 188 -2.73 15.52 13.60
C PRO A 188 -2.30 15.42 12.14
N ILE A 189 -1.56 14.36 11.77
CA ILE A 189 -0.96 14.13 10.47
C ILE A 189 -1.41 12.78 9.91
N PHE A 190 -1.42 12.64 8.59
CA PHE A 190 -1.84 11.43 7.91
C PHE A 190 -0.75 10.35 7.89
N CYS A 191 0.47 10.70 7.51
CA CYS A 191 1.57 9.75 7.35
C CYS A 191 2.94 10.38 7.62
N ARG A 192 3.98 9.54 7.56
CA ARG A 192 5.36 9.96 7.81
C ARG A 192 5.95 10.89 6.75
N ALA A 193 5.35 11.01 5.57
CA ALA A 193 5.78 11.98 4.56
C ALA A 193 5.81 13.43 5.09
N GLN A 194 5.00 13.70 6.13
CA GLN A 194 4.90 15.02 6.78
C GLN A 194 5.94 15.22 7.88
N THR A 195 6.66 14.18 8.32
CA THR A 195 7.53 14.27 9.52
C THR A 195 8.88 13.58 9.40
N GLY A 196 9.19 12.82 8.37
CA GLY A 196 10.48 12.14 8.29
C GLY A 196 10.52 10.87 7.44
N SER A 197 9.71 10.79 6.40
CA SER A 197 9.88 9.80 5.32
C SER A 197 10.69 10.43 4.20
N PHE A 198 11.66 9.69 3.68
CA PHE A 198 12.50 10.14 2.59
C PHE A 198 12.61 9.06 1.52
N VAL A 199 12.43 9.48 0.26
CA VAL A 199 12.61 8.65 -0.92
C VAL A 199 13.77 9.20 -1.71
N PHE A 200 14.80 8.41 -1.89
CA PHE A 200 16.00 8.76 -2.65
C PHE A 200 15.84 8.21 -4.07
N ASP A 201 15.88 9.08 -5.06
CA ASP A 201 15.87 8.67 -6.46
C ASP A 201 17.29 8.41 -6.98
N PRO A 202 17.47 7.71 -8.11
CA PRO A 202 18.82 7.42 -8.65
C PRO A 202 19.54 8.66 -9.21
N TYR A 203 18.88 9.82 -9.27
CA TYR A 203 19.42 11.06 -9.85
C TYR A 203 19.98 12.03 -8.79
N GLY A 204 19.93 11.64 -7.50
CA GLY A 204 20.44 12.46 -6.41
C GLY A 204 19.38 13.35 -5.76
N ASN A 205 18.10 13.15 -6.06
CA ASN A 205 17.02 13.92 -5.46
C ASN A 205 16.41 13.18 -4.26
N ILE A 206 15.85 13.95 -3.33
CA ILE A 206 15.15 13.45 -2.15
C ILE A 206 13.72 13.97 -2.19
N TYR A 207 12.76 13.06 -2.00
CA TYR A 207 11.34 13.35 -1.96
C TYR A 207 10.73 12.85 -0.63
N PRO A 208 9.65 13.46 -0.12
CA PRO A 208 9.00 13.01 1.12
C PRO A 208 8.10 11.78 0.90
N CYS A 209 7.66 11.56 -0.36
CA CYS A 209 6.73 10.49 -0.72
C CYS A 209 7.00 9.98 -2.15
N TRP A 210 6.77 8.70 -2.38
CA TRP A 210 6.91 8.08 -3.71
C TRP A 210 5.92 8.60 -4.75
N GLU A 211 4.74 9.08 -4.32
CA GLU A 211 3.71 9.65 -5.23
C GLU A 211 4.17 10.91 -5.96
N VAL A 212 5.22 11.56 -5.45
CA VAL A 212 5.73 12.80 -6.01
C VAL A 212 7.15 12.69 -6.56
N VAL A 213 7.70 11.48 -6.62
CA VAL A 213 9.02 11.24 -7.22
C VAL A 213 9.00 11.66 -8.69
N GLY A 214 10.02 12.43 -9.09
CA GLY A 214 10.14 12.96 -10.44
C GLY A 214 9.39 14.28 -10.69
N ARG A 215 8.71 14.83 -9.66
CA ARG A 215 8.10 16.16 -9.70
C ARG A 215 9.03 17.18 -9.01
N PRO A 216 9.74 18.05 -9.76
CA PRO A 216 10.77 18.93 -9.18
C PRO A 216 10.25 19.84 -8.06
N GLU A 217 9.00 20.29 -8.15
CA GLU A 217 8.35 21.16 -7.17
C GLU A 217 8.17 20.51 -5.80
N HIS A 218 8.30 19.18 -5.72
CA HIS A 218 8.22 18.39 -4.48
C HIS A 218 9.57 17.83 -4.03
N CYS A 219 10.65 18.18 -4.72
CA CYS A 219 12.00 17.81 -4.33
C CYS A 219 12.40 18.58 -3.06
N ILE A 220 12.54 17.84 -1.94
CA ILE A 220 12.86 18.42 -0.62
C ILE A 220 14.35 18.45 -0.32
N GLY A 221 15.19 17.95 -1.21
CA GLY A 221 16.63 17.97 -1.04
C GLY A 221 17.39 17.18 -2.09
N HIS A 222 18.71 17.27 -2.00
CA HIS A 222 19.62 16.56 -2.89
C HIS A 222 20.71 15.85 -2.10
N TYR A 223 21.19 14.72 -2.62
CA TYR A 223 22.32 14.00 -2.08
C TYR A 223 23.40 13.78 -3.14
N ALA A 224 24.65 13.74 -2.73
CA ALA A 224 25.78 13.55 -3.62
C ALA A 224 26.52 12.25 -3.33
N SER A 225 27.17 11.68 -4.36
CA SER A 225 28.01 10.45 -4.25
C SER A 225 29.20 10.63 -3.32
N ALA A 226 29.71 11.84 -3.17
CA ALA A 226 30.79 12.18 -2.24
C ALA A 226 30.32 12.29 -0.78
N GLY A 227 29.04 12.09 -0.54
CA GLY A 227 28.38 12.28 0.77
C GLY A 227 27.85 13.70 0.96
N GLY A 228 26.93 13.81 1.93
CA GLY A 228 26.25 15.06 2.24
C GLY A 228 24.84 15.13 1.65
N VAL A 229 23.99 15.85 2.35
CA VAL A 229 22.60 16.15 1.97
C VAL A 229 22.38 17.65 2.08
N SER A 230 21.79 18.23 1.05
CA SER A 230 21.28 19.60 1.08
C SER A 230 19.76 19.60 1.07
N TRP A 231 19.13 20.44 1.87
CA TRP A 231 17.68 20.49 1.98
C TRP A 231 17.12 21.72 1.27
N SER A 232 15.98 21.54 0.63
CA SER A 232 15.18 22.59 0.01
C SER A 232 14.08 22.98 1.00
N GLN A 233 14.29 24.11 1.71
CA GLN A 233 13.46 24.48 2.85
C GLN A 233 12.00 24.71 2.51
N GLU A 234 11.71 25.44 1.42
CA GLU A 234 10.34 25.78 1.04
C GLU A 234 9.47 24.54 0.74
N PRO A 235 9.89 23.59 -0.13
CA PRO A 235 9.14 22.34 -0.32
C PRO A 235 8.98 21.55 0.98
N LEU A 236 10.02 21.48 1.80
CA LEU A 236 9.97 20.76 3.08
C LEU A 236 8.93 21.37 4.02
N ASP A 237 8.89 22.69 4.15
CA ASP A 237 7.92 23.42 4.99
C ASP A 237 6.48 23.19 4.48
N ASN A 238 6.26 23.17 3.17
CA ASN A 238 4.96 22.91 2.57
C ASN A 238 4.43 21.52 2.95
N TRP A 239 5.30 20.49 2.97
CA TRP A 239 4.92 19.17 3.43
C TRP A 239 4.64 19.12 4.93
N HIS A 240 5.43 19.83 5.75
CA HIS A 240 5.21 19.91 7.19
C HIS A 240 3.91 20.63 7.56
N LYS A 241 3.48 21.61 6.77
CA LYS A 241 2.21 22.35 6.97
C LYS A 241 0.96 21.56 6.59
N ALA A 242 1.08 20.42 5.92
CA ALA A 242 -0.08 19.61 5.54
C ALA A 242 -0.67 18.85 6.73
N HIS A 243 -1.23 19.52 7.73
CA HIS A 243 -1.83 18.93 8.92
C HIS A 243 -3.20 19.55 9.26
N ILE A 244 -3.94 18.93 10.20
CA ILE A 244 -5.34 19.25 10.47
C ILE A 244 -5.60 20.71 10.89
N SER A 245 -4.64 21.40 11.47
CA SER A 245 -4.81 22.80 11.89
C SER A 245 -4.60 23.82 10.76
N GLU A 246 -3.98 23.42 9.65
CA GLU A 246 -3.76 24.30 8.49
C GLU A 246 -4.86 24.16 7.43
N ILE A 247 -5.61 23.05 7.44
CA ILE A 247 -6.68 22.81 6.48
C ILE A 247 -8.02 23.19 7.12
N GLN A 248 -8.58 24.31 6.71
CA GLN A 248 -9.81 24.87 7.28
C GLN A 248 -10.96 23.85 7.41
N ALA A 249 -11.19 23.02 6.42
CA ALA A 249 -12.23 21.97 6.48
C ALA A 249 -11.95 20.93 7.59
N CYS A 250 -10.69 20.72 7.97
CA CYS A 250 -10.29 19.76 8.98
C CYS A 250 -10.36 20.34 10.40
N THR A 251 -10.21 21.66 10.58
CA THR A 251 -10.25 22.28 11.92
C THR A 251 -11.59 22.11 12.63
N VAL A 252 -12.67 21.93 11.88
CA VAL A 252 -14.04 21.73 12.39
C VAL A 252 -14.54 20.30 12.19
N CYS A 253 -13.74 19.42 11.64
CA CYS A 253 -14.14 18.05 11.32
C CYS A 253 -14.04 17.13 12.54
N LYS A 254 -15.15 16.48 12.91
CA LYS A 254 -15.20 15.51 14.03
C LYS A 254 -14.28 14.30 13.87
N TYR A 255 -13.82 14.01 12.66
CA TYR A 255 -12.92 12.89 12.35
C TYR A 255 -11.47 13.30 12.13
N ALA A 256 -11.15 14.59 12.25
CA ALA A 256 -9.83 15.12 11.87
C ALA A 256 -8.67 14.35 12.53
N LEU A 257 -8.75 14.10 13.82
CA LEU A 257 -7.72 13.39 14.59
C LEU A 257 -7.63 11.89 14.32
N LEU A 258 -8.63 11.29 13.69
CA LEU A 258 -8.57 9.92 13.18
C LEU A 258 -7.98 9.87 11.77
N CYS A 259 -8.32 10.88 10.95
CA CYS A 259 -7.97 10.98 9.54
C CYS A 259 -6.58 11.58 9.29
N GLY A 260 -6.14 12.54 10.12
CA GLY A 260 -4.90 13.28 9.91
C GLY A 260 -4.88 14.15 8.65
N CYS A 261 -6.05 14.69 8.21
CA CYS A 261 -6.30 15.49 7.00
C CYS A 261 -6.22 14.76 5.63
N GLY A 262 -6.00 13.46 5.61
CA GLY A 262 -5.84 12.71 4.36
C GLY A 262 -4.44 12.81 3.75
N CYS A 263 -4.25 12.18 2.58
CA CYS A 263 -2.96 12.08 1.94
C CYS A 263 -2.43 13.46 1.51
N PRO A 264 -1.28 13.91 2.01
CA PRO A 264 -0.72 15.22 1.66
C PRO A 264 -0.35 15.31 0.17
N ALA A 265 0.10 14.22 -0.47
CA ALA A 265 0.42 14.24 -1.90
C ALA A 265 -0.81 14.59 -2.77
N HIS A 266 -2.01 14.25 -2.32
CA HIS A 266 -3.27 14.55 -3.01
C HIS A 266 -3.85 15.91 -2.59
N ASN A 267 -3.44 16.43 -1.44
CA ASN A 267 -3.96 17.68 -0.89
C ASN A 267 -3.17 18.92 -1.29
N LEU A 268 -2.06 18.78 -1.99
CA LEU A 268 -1.16 19.87 -2.32
C LEU A 268 -1.81 20.97 -3.19
N LYS A 269 -2.76 20.60 -4.06
CA LYS A 269 -3.51 21.56 -4.89
C LYS A 269 -4.95 21.76 -4.42
N ARG A 270 -5.59 20.70 -3.94
CA ARG A 270 -6.98 20.72 -3.49
C ARG A 270 -7.18 19.66 -2.42
N HIS A 271 -7.84 20.03 -1.31
CA HIS A 271 -8.16 19.10 -0.25
C HIS A 271 -9.11 17.99 -0.71
N HIS A 272 -8.65 16.75 -0.67
CA HIS A 272 -9.43 15.55 -0.92
C HIS A 272 -9.82 14.89 0.40
N CYS A 273 -11.08 15.03 0.78
CA CYS A 273 -11.61 14.40 1.98
C CYS A 273 -11.81 12.90 1.76
N LEU A 274 -11.23 12.05 2.62
CA LEU A 274 -11.35 10.59 2.59
C LEU A 274 -12.73 10.07 3.04
N ARG A 275 -13.70 10.93 3.31
CA ARG A 275 -15.05 10.56 3.77
C ARG A 275 -15.03 9.53 4.90
N MET A 276 -14.28 9.84 5.96
CA MET A 276 -14.07 8.96 7.12
C MET A 276 -15.35 8.39 7.74
N GLU A 277 -16.49 9.02 7.51
CA GLU A 277 -17.77 8.56 8.03
C GLU A 277 -18.11 7.13 7.58
N ASP A 278 -17.88 6.80 6.31
CA ASP A 278 -18.18 5.47 5.77
C ASP A 278 -17.24 4.42 6.37
N ILE A 279 -15.94 4.74 6.53
CA ILE A 279 -14.95 3.85 7.15
C ILE A 279 -15.29 3.61 8.64
N VAL A 280 -15.58 4.68 9.37
CA VAL A 280 -15.94 4.60 10.80
C VAL A 280 -17.20 3.78 10.99
N ARG A 281 -18.24 4.04 10.21
CA ARG A 281 -19.50 3.28 10.25
C ARG A 281 -19.27 1.80 9.97
N TYR A 282 -18.47 1.48 8.96
CA TYR A 282 -18.15 0.09 8.62
C TYR A 282 -17.36 -0.60 9.74
N ALA A 283 -16.35 0.05 10.30
CA ALA A 283 -15.55 -0.51 11.40
C ALA A 283 -16.40 -0.80 12.64
N VAL A 284 -17.28 0.13 13.01
CA VAL A 284 -18.17 -0.03 14.17
C VAL A 284 -19.18 -1.15 13.94
N ASN A 285 -19.83 -1.19 12.77
CA ASN A 285 -20.81 -2.20 12.44
C ASN A 285 -20.19 -3.60 12.39
N LYS A 286 -18.99 -3.73 11.81
CA LYS A 286 -18.29 -5.02 11.78
C LYS A 286 -17.89 -5.46 13.18
N ALA A 287 -17.31 -4.60 13.99
CA ALA A 287 -16.95 -4.92 15.36
C ALA A 287 -18.19 -5.32 16.19
N TYR A 288 -19.32 -4.63 16.04
CA TYR A 288 -20.57 -4.97 16.69
C TYR A 288 -21.08 -6.35 16.28
N ALA A 289 -21.09 -6.64 14.96
CA ALA A 289 -21.50 -7.95 14.47
C ALA A 289 -20.61 -9.08 15.01
N ASP A 290 -19.29 -8.89 15.02
CA ASP A 290 -18.35 -9.88 15.53
C ASP A 290 -18.46 -10.09 17.04
N LEU A 291 -18.80 -9.05 17.82
CA LEU A 291 -19.09 -9.18 19.24
C LEU A 291 -20.36 -9.98 19.52
N GLN A 292 -21.40 -9.84 18.66
CA GLN A 292 -22.64 -10.63 18.80
C GLN A 292 -22.43 -12.12 18.48
N LEU A 293 -21.50 -12.45 17.58
CA LEU A 293 -21.16 -13.84 17.23
C LEU A 293 -20.32 -14.54 18.31
N ASN A 294 -19.61 -13.77 19.14
CA ASN A 294 -18.71 -14.27 20.18
C ASN A 294 -19.35 -14.30 21.59
N ASN A 295 -20.60 -13.84 21.72
CA ASN A 295 -21.45 -13.96 22.92
C ASN A 295 -22.53 -15.03 22.72
#